data_7ac34ccda91fe21099de26ae4f0f3067
#
_entry.id   7ac34ccda91fe21099de26ae4f0f3067
#
_cell.length_a   1.000
_cell.length_b   1.000
_cell.length_c   1.000
_cell.angle_alpha   90.00
_cell.angle_beta   90.00
_cell.angle_gamma   90.00
#
_symmetry.space_group_name_H-M   'P 1'
#
loop_
_entity.id
_entity.type
_entity.pdbx_description
1 polymer ?
#
loop_
_entity_poly.entity_id
_entity_poly.type
_entity_poly.pdbx_seq_one_letter_code
_entity_poly.pdbx_strand_id
1 'polypeptide(L)'
;MITYIRGILEGMEEDKVIVDVGGVGYGIYMAGTAMGRLPALGKEVKIHTHLHVKEDLMQLYGFLTRDELRVFRLLIGVSGIGPKGGLGILSALGPDDLRFAVASNDVKAIQAAPGIGKKTAEKLILELKDKLKLEDALENAANAVQNTADTSAGMANEMTGEAVQALVALGYGNTEALKAVRQVEITEEMSVEDVLRQSLKYICLLYTSPSPRDA
;
A
#
# COMPACT_ATOMS: atom_id res chain seq x y z
N MET A 1 -12.39 -15.83 -13.25
CA MET A 1 -11.89 -14.48 -12.90
C MET A 1 -10.41 -14.41 -13.22
N ILE A 2 -9.93 -13.34 -13.89
CA ILE A 2 -8.52 -13.19 -14.26
C ILE A 2 -7.82 -12.42 -13.13
N THR A 3 -6.91 -13.07 -12.41
CA THR A 3 -6.26 -12.52 -11.20
C THR A 3 -4.88 -11.95 -11.46
N TYR A 4 -4.21 -12.44 -12.49
CA TYR A 4 -2.97 -11.90 -13.01
C TYR A 4 -2.79 -12.32 -14.46
N ILE A 5 -1.96 -11.59 -15.18
CA ILE A 5 -1.49 -11.92 -16.51
C ILE A 5 0.04 -11.96 -16.47
N ARG A 6 0.62 -13.02 -17.05
CA ARG A 6 2.07 -13.17 -17.22
C ARG A 6 2.35 -13.45 -18.68
N GLY A 7 3.16 -12.64 -19.31
CA GLY A 7 3.49 -12.74 -20.72
C GLY A 7 4.49 -11.68 -21.14
N ILE A 8 4.62 -11.50 -22.45
CA ILE A 8 5.56 -10.54 -23.05
C ILE A 8 4.88 -9.17 -23.19
N LEU A 9 5.55 -8.12 -22.76
CA LEU A 9 5.09 -6.76 -22.96
C LEU A 9 5.29 -6.35 -24.42
N GLU A 10 4.20 -6.34 -25.19
CA GLU A 10 4.22 -6.06 -26.64
C GLU A 10 3.96 -4.60 -26.99
N GLY A 11 3.22 -3.87 -26.15
CA GLY A 11 2.87 -2.50 -26.45
C GLY A 11 2.54 -1.69 -25.22
N MET A 12 2.71 -0.37 -25.35
CA MET A 12 2.30 0.62 -24.35
C MET A 12 1.55 1.73 -25.05
N GLU A 13 0.33 2.01 -24.61
CA GLU A 13 -0.49 3.13 -25.03
C GLU A 13 -0.58 4.17 -23.91
N GLU A 14 -1.37 5.20 -24.06
CA GLU A 14 -1.46 6.30 -23.10
C GLU A 14 -1.93 5.84 -21.70
N ASP A 15 -2.93 4.95 -21.65
CA ASP A 15 -3.58 4.51 -20.41
C ASP A 15 -3.62 2.98 -20.22
N LYS A 16 -3.03 2.23 -21.16
CA LYS A 16 -3.00 0.76 -21.11
C LYS A 16 -1.72 0.17 -21.71
N VAL A 17 -1.43 -1.03 -21.30
CA VAL A 17 -0.37 -1.87 -21.86
C VAL A 17 -0.97 -3.09 -22.55
N ILE A 18 -0.24 -3.64 -23.50
CA ILE A 18 -0.61 -4.87 -24.22
C ILE A 18 0.39 -5.94 -23.83
N VAL A 19 -0.11 -7.03 -23.28
CA VAL A 19 0.69 -8.21 -22.89
C VAL A 19 0.27 -9.39 -23.73
N ASP A 20 1.22 -9.95 -24.50
CA ASP A 20 1.00 -11.18 -25.25
C ASP A 20 1.13 -12.40 -24.33
N VAL A 21 0.14 -13.27 -24.39
CA VAL A 21 0.15 -14.57 -23.73
C VAL A 21 -0.21 -15.64 -24.75
N GLY A 22 0.81 -16.24 -25.35
CA GLY A 22 0.63 -17.32 -26.32
C GLY A 22 -0.11 -16.91 -27.60
N GLY A 23 0.13 -15.69 -28.10
CA GLY A 23 -0.51 -15.15 -29.31
C GLY A 23 -1.85 -14.44 -29.05
N VAL A 24 -2.22 -14.22 -27.76
CA VAL A 24 -3.40 -13.42 -27.39
C VAL A 24 -2.93 -12.14 -26.68
N GLY A 25 -3.23 -10.98 -27.27
CA GLY A 25 -2.91 -9.68 -26.71
C GLY A 25 -3.95 -9.22 -25.68
N TYR A 26 -3.55 -9.11 -24.43
CA TYR A 26 -4.39 -8.58 -23.34
C TYR A 26 -4.13 -7.10 -23.14
N GLY A 27 -5.13 -6.25 -23.39
CA GLY A 27 -5.10 -4.83 -23.06
C GLY A 27 -5.43 -4.60 -21.57
N ILE A 28 -4.50 -4.01 -20.83
CA ILE A 28 -4.58 -3.83 -19.38
C ILE A 28 -4.42 -2.36 -19.05
N TYR A 29 -5.46 -1.73 -18.49
CA TYR A 29 -5.42 -0.34 -18.02
C TYR A 29 -4.57 -0.22 -16.77
N MET A 30 -3.63 0.72 -16.75
CA MET A 30 -2.70 0.94 -15.65
C MET A 30 -2.50 2.42 -15.36
N ALA A 31 -2.13 2.73 -14.12
CA ALA A 31 -1.68 4.08 -13.78
C ALA A 31 -0.38 4.43 -14.52
N GLY A 32 -0.27 5.66 -15.02
CA GLY A 32 0.94 6.10 -15.74
C GLY A 32 2.22 5.93 -14.93
N THR A 33 2.17 6.18 -13.62
CA THR A 33 3.27 5.95 -12.68
C THR A 33 3.69 4.48 -12.58
N ALA A 34 2.74 3.55 -12.70
CA ALA A 34 3.02 2.11 -12.72
C ALA A 34 3.58 1.68 -14.09
N MET A 35 3.05 2.24 -15.18
CA MET A 35 3.56 1.96 -16.53
C MET A 35 5.04 2.38 -16.69
N GLY A 36 5.45 3.51 -16.11
CA GLY A 36 6.85 3.96 -16.10
C GLY A 36 7.83 3.05 -15.35
N ARG A 37 7.32 2.12 -14.53
CA ARG A 37 8.12 1.12 -13.81
C ARG A 37 8.20 -0.25 -14.50
N LEU A 38 7.53 -0.40 -15.64
CA LEU A 38 7.57 -1.63 -16.43
C LEU A 38 8.91 -1.76 -17.17
N PRO A 39 9.35 -2.99 -17.46
CA PRO A 39 10.53 -3.20 -18.27
C PRO A 39 10.33 -2.78 -19.73
N ALA A 40 11.39 -2.80 -20.51
CA ALA A 40 11.31 -2.51 -21.94
C ALA A 40 10.40 -3.50 -22.69
N LEU A 41 9.84 -3.07 -23.82
CA LEU A 41 9.06 -3.93 -24.72
C LEU A 41 9.84 -5.21 -25.08
N GLY A 42 9.14 -6.29 -25.29
CA GLY A 42 9.71 -7.61 -25.55
C GLY A 42 10.17 -8.37 -24.31
N LYS A 43 10.05 -7.81 -23.10
CA LYS A 43 10.38 -8.49 -21.84
C LYS A 43 9.16 -9.10 -21.18
N GLU A 44 9.40 -10.19 -20.43
CA GLU A 44 8.34 -10.84 -19.65
C GLU A 44 7.92 -9.92 -18.50
N VAL A 45 6.60 -9.82 -18.30
CA VAL A 45 5.97 -9.10 -17.19
C VAL A 45 4.94 -9.98 -16.50
N LYS A 46 4.72 -9.72 -15.20
CA LYS A 46 3.60 -10.24 -14.43
C LYS A 46 2.83 -9.08 -13.85
N ILE A 47 1.58 -8.94 -14.25
CA ILE A 47 0.68 -7.86 -13.83
C ILE A 47 -0.48 -8.48 -13.06
N HIS A 48 -0.70 -8.03 -11.83
CA HIS A 48 -1.88 -8.40 -11.05
C HIS A 48 -3.09 -7.66 -11.58
N THR A 49 -4.23 -8.35 -11.76
CA THR A 49 -5.35 -7.78 -12.49
C THR A 49 -6.65 -7.81 -11.71
N HIS A 50 -7.46 -6.79 -11.97
CA HIS A 50 -8.88 -6.74 -11.65
C HIS A 50 -9.68 -6.75 -12.95
N LEU A 51 -10.53 -7.76 -13.12
CA LEU A 51 -11.45 -7.85 -14.25
C LEU A 51 -12.74 -7.12 -13.88
N HIS A 52 -13.04 -6.04 -14.58
CA HIS A 52 -14.29 -5.29 -14.47
C HIS A 52 -15.21 -5.67 -15.62
N VAL A 53 -16.38 -6.19 -15.29
CA VAL A 53 -17.38 -6.65 -16.27
C VAL A 53 -18.67 -5.89 -16.04
N LYS A 54 -19.24 -5.35 -17.11
CA LYS A 54 -20.59 -4.80 -17.22
C LYS A 54 -21.27 -5.45 -18.44
N GLU A 55 -22.54 -5.11 -18.68
CA GLU A 55 -23.30 -5.67 -19.80
C GLU A 55 -22.65 -5.45 -21.16
N ASP A 56 -22.05 -4.27 -21.37
CA ASP A 56 -21.44 -3.80 -22.60
C ASP A 56 -19.92 -3.66 -22.55
N LEU A 57 -19.29 -4.03 -21.42
CA LEU A 57 -17.89 -3.71 -21.18
C LEU A 57 -17.17 -4.81 -20.40
N MET A 58 -15.99 -5.19 -20.92
CA MET A 58 -15.05 -6.05 -20.20
C MET A 58 -13.66 -5.42 -20.23
N GLN A 59 -13.14 -5.01 -19.07
CA GLN A 59 -11.85 -4.31 -18.95
C GLN A 59 -10.98 -4.93 -17.85
N LEU A 60 -9.68 -5.01 -18.14
CA LEU A 60 -8.65 -5.40 -17.17
C LEU A 60 -7.96 -4.15 -16.64
N TYR A 61 -7.85 -4.06 -15.32
CA TYR A 61 -7.07 -3.05 -14.61
C TYR A 61 -5.87 -3.73 -13.96
N GLY A 62 -4.67 -3.18 -14.19
CA GLY A 62 -3.41 -3.83 -13.83
C GLY A 62 -2.61 -3.07 -12.78
N PHE A 63 -1.90 -3.87 -11.96
CA PHE A 63 -1.10 -3.40 -10.82
C PHE A 63 0.18 -4.22 -10.72
N LEU A 64 1.28 -3.58 -10.34
CA LEU A 64 2.58 -4.24 -10.21
C LEU A 64 2.66 -5.09 -8.94
N THR A 65 1.94 -4.69 -7.89
CA THR A 65 1.92 -5.40 -6.61
C THR A 65 0.51 -5.87 -6.25
N ARG A 66 0.44 -6.87 -5.37
CA ARG A 66 -0.83 -7.33 -4.79
C ARG A 66 -1.45 -6.27 -3.89
N ASP A 67 -0.62 -5.46 -3.26
CA ASP A 67 -1.05 -4.40 -2.37
C ASP A 67 -1.74 -3.26 -3.15
N GLU A 68 -1.15 -2.81 -4.27
CA GLU A 68 -1.81 -1.86 -5.18
C GLU A 68 -3.18 -2.37 -5.65
N LEU A 69 -3.27 -3.66 -6.02
CA LEU A 69 -4.53 -4.28 -6.42
C LEU A 69 -5.55 -4.32 -5.27
N ARG A 70 -5.10 -4.60 -4.05
CA ARG A 70 -5.94 -4.61 -2.85
C ARG A 70 -6.52 -3.24 -2.57
N VAL A 71 -5.67 -2.22 -2.53
CA VAL A 71 -6.09 -0.83 -2.31
C VAL A 71 -7.05 -0.37 -3.42
N PHE A 72 -6.78 -0.72 -4.67
CA PHE A 72 -7.71 -0.43 -5.77
C PHE A 72 -9.10 -1.03 -5.54
N ARG A 73 -9.19 -2.27 -5.08
CA ARG A 73 -10.47 -2.94 -4.77
C ARG A 73 -11.23 -2.24 -3.65
N LEU A 74 -10.52 -1.74 -2.63
CA LEU A 74 -11.11 -0.93 -1.57
C LEU A 74 -11.67 0.38 -2.13
N LEU A 75 -10.92 1.06 -3.00
CA LEU A 75 -11.32 2.31 -3.63
C LEU A 75 -12.59 2.16 -4.48
N ILE A 76 -12.66 1.16 -5.35
CA ILE A 76 -13.84 0.93 -6.20
C ILE A 76 -15.06 0.41 -5.42
N GLY A 77 -14.87 -0.03 -4.19
CA GLY A 77 -15.93 -0.36 -3.25
C GLY A 77 -16.54 0.85 -2.54
N VAL A 78 -15.98 2.05 -2.75
CA VAL A 78 -16.54 3.32 -2.25
C VAL A 78 -17.57 3.84 -3.24
N SER A 79 -18.75 4.13 -2.76
CA SER A 79 -19.84 4.65 -3.62
C SER A 79 -19.43 5.97 -4.29
N GLY A 80 -19.52 6.02 -5.61
CA GLY A 80 -19.14 7.15 -6.44
C GLY A 80 -17.71 7.10 -6.98
N ILE A 81 -16.93 6.04 -6.66
CA ILE A 81 -15.61 5.81 -7.21
C ILE A 81 -15.66 4.58 -8.12
N GLY A 82 -15.58 4.80 -9.42
CA GLY A 82 -15.45 3.73 -10.41
C GLY A 82 -13.98 3.37 -10.66
N PRO A 83 -13.72 2.35 -11.52
CA PRO A 83 -12.36 1.88 -11.80
C PRO A 83 -11.42 2.97 -12.33
N LYS A 84 -11.88 3.87 -13.21
CA LYS A 84 -11.08 5.01 -13.68
C LYS A 84 -10.70 5.97 -12.55
N GLY A 85 -11.66 6.26 -11.65
CA GLY A 85 -11.40 7.11 -10.48
C GLY A 85 -10.41 6.45 -9.51
N GLY A 86 -10.57 5.16 -9.23
CA GLY A 86 -9.65 4.40 -8.40
C GLY A 86 -8.23 4.37 -8.96
N LEU A 87 -8.10 4.20 -10.29
CA LEU A 87 -6.80 4.23 -10.96
C LEU A 87 -6.17 5.64 -10.91
N GLY A 88 -7.00 6.70 -11.09
CA GLY A 88 -6.57 8.10 -10.97
C GLY A 88 -6.04 8.43 -9.56
N ILE A 89 -6.72 7.94 -8.52
CA ILE A 89 -6.27 8.11 -7.13
C ILE A 89 -4.90 7.43 -6.93
N LEU A 90 -4.75 6.17 -7.35
CA LEU A 90 -3.49 5.43 -7.23
C LEU A 90 -2.36 5.98 -8.13
N SER A 91 -2.71 6.71 -9.19
CA SER A 91 -1.73 7.43 -10.00
C SER A 91 -1.20 8.69 -9.30
N ALA A 92 -2.05 9.37 -8.53
CA ALA A 92 -1.70 10.59 -7.79
C ALA A 92 -1.06 10.29 -6.42
N LEU A 93 -1.58 9.24 -5.75
CA LEU A 93 -1.15 8.82 -4.42
C LEU A 93 -0.81 7.33 -4.46
N GLY A 94 0.40 6.97 -4.07
CA GLY A 94 0.74 5.58 -3.85
C GLY A 94 -0.11 4.95 -2.72
N PRO A 95 -0.11 3.61 -2.58
CA PRO A 95 -0.89 2.93 -1.53
C PRO A 95 -0.61 3.46 -0.12
N ASP A 96 0.65 3.70 0.22
CA ASP A 96 1.06 4.18 1.54
C ASP A 96 0.66 5.64 1.79
N ASP A 97 0.83 6.51 0.77
CA ASP A 97 0.40 7.90 0.84
C ASP A 97 -1.12 8.01 1.00
N LEU A 98 -1.87 7.13 0.33
CA LEU A 98 -3.31 7.07 0.47
C LEU A 98 -3.71 6.62 1.88
N ARG A 99 -3.08 5.59 2.44
CA ARG A 99 -3.30 5.15 3.83
C ARG A 99 -3.01 6.28 4.81
N PHE A 100 -1.91 7.00 4.60
CA PHE A 100 -1.55 8.15 5.42
C PHE A 100 -2.59 9.27 5.32
N ALA A 101 -3.02 9.64 4.10
CA ALA A 101 -4.05 10.65 3.88
C ALA A 101 -5.39 10.28 4.55
N VAL A 102 -5.78 9.00 4.50
CA VAL A 102 -6.99 8.49 5.18
C VAL A 102 -6.83 8.56 6.70
N ALA A 103 -5.70 8.15 7.25
CA ALA A 103 -5.43 8.17 8.69
C ALA A 103 -5.41 9.59 9.26
N SER A 104 -4.79 10.53 8.54
CA SER A 104 -4.69 11.96 8.90
C SER A 104 -5.92 12.80 8.55
N ASN A 105 -6.94 12.23 7.89
CA ASN A 105 -8.08 12.93 7.30
C ASN A 105 -7.68 14.04 6.31
N ASP A 106 -6.63 13.84 5.53
CA ASP A 106 -6.15 14.81 4.55
C ASP A 106 -6.99 14.76 3.26
N VAL A 107 -8.12 15.50 3.30
CA VAL A 107 -9.03 15.65 2.15
C VAL A 107 -8.31 16.27 0.95
N LYS A 108 -7.37 17.19 1.17
CA LYS A 108 -6.68 17.90 0.09
C LYS A 108 -5.76 16.99 -0.70
N ALA A 109 -5.02 16.10 -0.03
CA ALA A 109 -4.18 15.12 -0.68
C ALA A 109 -5.01 14.23 -1.64
N ILE A 110 -6.17 13.77 -1.20
CA ILE A 110 -7.06 12.92 -2.03
C ILE A 110 -7.69 13.70 -3.20
N GLN A 111 -8.02 14.98 -2.99
CA GLN A 111 -8.53 15.86 -4.06
C GLN A 111 -7.50 16.16 -5.16
N ALA A 112 -6.21 15.92 -4.93
CA ALA A 112 -5.19 16.04 -5.97
C ALA A 112 -5.39 15.02 -7.11
N ALA A 113 -6.13 13.94 -6.85
CA ALA A 113 -6.47 12.96 -7.87
C ALA A 113 -7.51 13.53 -8.86
N PRO A 114 -7.32 13.34 -10.17
CA PRO A 114 -8.23 13.85 -11.19
C PRO A 114 -9.65 13.32 -11.02
N GLY A 115 -10.64 14.21 -11.08
CA GLY A 115 -12.05 13.86 -10.99
C GLY A 115 -12.58 13.60 -9.58
N ILE A 116 -11.76 13.78 -8.54
CA ILE A 116 -12.17 13.61 -7.14
C ILE A 116 -12.50 14.97 -6.51
N GLY A 117 -13.79 15.22 -6.32
CA GLY A 117 -14.28 16.41 -5.63
C GLY A 117 -14.21 16.28 -4.10
N LYS A 118 -14.39 17.42 -3.39
CA LYS A 118 -14.32 17.47 -1.92
C LYS A 118 -15.24 16.45 -1.25
N LYS A 119 -16.51 16.39 -1.67
CA LYS A 119 -17.51 15.46 -1.09
C LYS A 119 -17.10 13.98 -1.30
N THR A 120 -16.56 13.65 -2.46
CA THR A 120 -16.07 12.29 -2.76
C THR A 120 -14.86 11.94 -1.93
N ALA A 121 -13.92 12.89 -1.74
CA ALA A 121 -12.73 12.69 -0.91
C ALA A 121 -13.11 12.49 0.57
N GLU A 122 -14.00 13.31 1.12
CA GLU A 122 -14.51 13.18 2.49
C GLU A 122 -15.20 11.82 2.72
N LYS A 123 -16.06 11.41 1.77
CA LYS A 123 -16.72 10.10 1.81
C LYS A 123 -15.74 8.94 1.71
N LEU A 124 -14.73 9.06 0.83
CA LEU A 124 -13.67 8.06 0.68
C LEU A 124 -12.91 7.87 1.99
N ILE A 125 -12.50 8.96 2.65
CA ILE A 125 -11.82 8.88 3.94
C ILE A 125 -12.67 8.13 4.97
N LEU A 126 -13.94 8.48 5.07
CA LEU A 126 -14.84 7.86 6.04
C LEU A 126 -14.98 6.36 5.80
N GLU A 127 -15.30 5.95 4.56
CA GLU A 127 -15.50 4.54 4.23
C GLU A 127 -14.21 3.71 4.26
N LEU A 128 -13.08 4.27 3.84
CA LEU A 128 -11.79 3.55 3.86
C LEU A 128 -11.22 3.41 5.27
N LYS A 129 -11.42 4.41 6.14
CA LYS A 129 -10.93 4.35 7.52
C LYS A 129 -11.45 3.14 8.27
N ASP A 130 -12.73 2.81 8.07
CA ASP A 130 -13.35 1.66 8.70
C ASP A 130 -12.87 0.33 8.06
N LYS A 131 -12.74 0.30 6.73
CA LYS A 131 -12.27 -0.89 6.00
C LYS A 131 -10.80 -1.22 6.30
N LEU A 132 -9.93 -0.21 6.34
CA LEU A 132 -8.50 -0.39 6.64
C LEU A 132 -8.28 -0.89 8.07
N LYS A 133 -9.02 -0.34 9.05
CA LYS A 133 -8.98 -0.84 10.43
C LYS A 133 -9.40 -2.31 10.54
N LEU A 134 -10.43 -2.71 9.81
CA LEU A 134 -10.90 -4.09 9.79
C LEU A 134 -9.87 -5.02 9.15
N GLU A 135 -9.22 -4.58 8.07
CA GLU A 135 -8.17 -5.36 7.41
C GLU A 135 -6.94 -5.53 8.29
N ASP A 136 -6.47 -4.45 8.93
CA ASP A 136 -5.35 -4.50 9.88
C ASP A 136 -5.66 -5.44 11.06
N ALA A 137 -6.90 -5.42 11.56
CA ALA A 137 -7.34 -6.32 12.61
C ALA A 137 -7.37 -7.79 12.15
N LEU A 138 -7.80 -8.06 10.91
CA LEU A 138 -7.81 -9.41 10.34
C LEU A 138 -6.40 -9.92 10.03
N GLU A 139 -5.50 -9.07 9.52
CA GLU A 139 -4.09 -9.44 9.30
C GLU A 139 -3.37 -9.74 10.61
N ASN A 140 -3.59 -8.92 11.64
CA ASN A 140 -3.05 -9.16 12.97
C ASN A 140 -3.58 -10.48 13.56
N ALA A 141 -4.85 -10.80 13.37
CA ALA A 141 -5.45 -12.06 13.80
C ALA A 141 -4.91 -13.26 12.99
N ALA A 142 -4.73 -13.12 11.67
CA ALA A 142 -4.18 -14.16 10.81
C ALA A 142 -2.70 -14.43 11.11
N ASN A 143 -1.91 -13.37 11.36
CA ASN A 143 -0.51 -13.50 11.78
C ASN A 143 -0.38 -14.15 13.17
N ALA A 144 -1.30 -13.89 14.08
CA ALA A 144 -1.34 -14.56 15.39
C ALA A 144 -1.62 -16.08 15.26
N VAL A 145 -2.41 -16.51 14.27
CA VAL A 145 -2.70 -17.94 14.01
C VAL A 145 -1.56 -18.63 13.25
N GLN A 146 -0.80 -17.93 12.41
CA GLN A 146 0.35 -18.50 11.69
C GLN A 146 1.61 -18.64 12.54
N ASN A 147 1.75 -17.87 13.62
CA ASN A 147 2.91 -17.91 14.53
C ASN A 147 2.97 -19.17 15.42
N THR A 148 2.06 -20.14 15.26
CA THR A 148 2.15 -21.42 15.98
C THR A 148 2.94 -22.51 15.24
N ALA A 149 3.52 -22.22 14.06
CA ALA A 149 4.15 -23.24 13.21
C ALA A 149 5.66 -23.06 12.94
N ASP A 150 6.31 -21.91 13.28
CA ASP A 150 7.75 -21.72 13.05
C ASP A 150 8.43 -21.00 14.23
N THR A 151 9.18 -21.78 14.99
CA THR A 151 9.77 -21.38 16.29
C THR A 151 11.02 -20.49 16.19
N SER A 152 11.55 -20.17 15.01
CA SER A 152 12.78 -19.35 14.91
C SER A 152 12.55 -17.94 14.32
N ALA A 153 11.52 -17.74 13.51
CA ALA A 153 11.13 -16.41 13.03
C ALA A 153 10.13 -15.69 13.97
N GLY A 154 9.55 -16.42 14.91
CA GLY A 154 8.54 -15.93 15.86
C GLY A 154 9.11 -14.95 16.88
N MET A 155 10.29 -15.20 17.45
CA MET A 155 10.86 -14.36 18.51
C MET A 155 11.20 -12.93 18.03
N ALA A 156 11.75 -12.76 16.83
CA ALA A 156 12.08 -11.44 16.31
C ALA A 156 10.82 -10.61 15.97
N ASN A 157 9.75 -11.26 15.50
CA ASN A 157 8.48 -10.58 15.22
C ASN A 157 7.70 -10.22 16.50
N GLU A 158 7.75 -11.08 17.52
CA GLU A 158 7.14 -10.82 18.82
C GLU A 158 7.84 -9.66 19.54
N MET A 159 9.17 -9.64 19.58
CA MET A 159 9.95 -8.53 20.15
C MET A 159 9.73 -7.21 19.43
N THR A 160 9.60 -7.24 18.08
CA THR A 160 9.28 -6.06 17.29
C THR A 160 7.89 -5.51 17.65
N GLY A 161 6.89 -6.39 17.77
CA GLY A 161 5.52 -6.02 18.14
C GLY A 161 5.43 -5.42 19.56
N GLU A 162 6.08 -6.02 20.51
CA GLU A 162 6.12 -5.55 21.91
C GLU A 162 6.85 -4.20 22.02
N ALA A 163 7.98 -4.03 21.32
CA ALA A 163 8.72 -2.77 21.31
C ALA A 163 7.88 -1.63 20.70
N VAL A 164 7.12 -1.88 19.62
CA VAL A 164 6.20 -0.89 19.04
C VAL A 164 5.08 -0.53 20.01
N GLN A 165 4.46 -1.52 20.68
CA GLN A 165 3.41 -1.26 21.67
C GLN A 165 3.93 -0.45 22.86
N ALA A 166 5.15 -0.73 23.32
CA ALA A 166 5.77 0.01 24.41
C ALA A 166 6.03 1.48 24.01
N LEU A 167 6.50 1.75 22.79
CA LEU A 167 6.68 3.12 22.28
C LEU A 167 5.34 3.86 22.16
N VAL A 168 4.30 3.19 21.71
CA VAL A 168 2.94 3.78 21.64
C VAL A 168 2.41 4.09 23.05
N ALA A 169 2.65 3.22 24.03
CA ALA A 169 2.31 3.46 25.43
C ALA A 169 3.07 4.65 26.05
N LEU A 170 4.29 4.93 25.57
CA LEU A 170 5.07 6.11 25.93
C LEU A 170 4.60 7.40 25.24
N GLY A 171 3.57 7.32 24.34
CA GLY A 171 2.96 8.48 23.69
C GLY A 171 3.47 8.78 22.28
N TYR A 172 4.33 7.94 21.70
CA TYR A 172 4.78 8.10 20.31
C TYR A 172 3.71 7.62 19.32
N GLY A 173 3.65 8.24 18.14
CA GLY A 173 2.74 7.81 17.07
C GLY A 173 3.09 6.39 16.58
N ASN A 174 2.07 5.58 16.27
CA ASN A 174 2.27 4.18 15.82
C ASN A 174 3.20 4.09 14.59
N THR A 175 3.11 5.05 13.67
CA THR A 175 3.96 5.15 12.47
C THR A 175 5.42 5.49 12.81
N GLU A 176 5.64 6.36 13.81
CA GLU A 176 6.98 6.75 14.31
C GLU A 176 7.63 5.56 15.03
N ALA A 177 6.86 4.89 15.89
CA ALA A 177 7.30 3.70 16.61
C ALA A 177 7.72 2.59 15.64
N LEU A 178 6.90 2.28 14.63
CA LEU A 178 7.21 1.30 13.58
C LEU A 178 8.47 1.65 12.78
N LYS A 179 8.63 2.92 12.39
CA LYS A 179 9.83 3.37 11.66
C LYS A 179 11.10 3.22 12.51
N ALA A 180 11.02 3.60 13.78
CA ALA A 180 12.16 3.53 14.68
C ALA A 180 12.60 2.08 14.96
N VAL A 181 11.65 1.19 15.22
CA VAL A 181 11.93 -0.24 15.47
C VAL A 181 12.50 -0.94 14.23
N ARG A 182 12.02 -0.59 13.02
CA ARG A 182 12.57 -1.13 11.76
C ARG A 182 14.01 -0.72 11.45
N GLN A 183 14.53 0.34 12.07
CA GLN A 183 15.92 0.77 11.92
C GLN A 183 16.89 0.05 12.87
N VAL A 184 16.36 -0.71 13.81
CA VAL A 184 17.16 -1.51 14.74
C VAL A 184 17.45 -2.87 14.11
N GLU A 185 18.72 -3.24 13.98
CA GLU A 185 19.13 -4.59 13.61
C GLU A 185 18.94 -5.52 14.82
N ILE A 186 17.84 -6.27 14.80
CA ILE A 186 17.47 -7.19 15.89
C ILE A 186 18.30 -8.47 15.75
N THR A 187 19.09 -8.78 16.79
CA THR A 187 19.83 -10.04 16.91
C THR A 187 19.18 -10.96 17.92
N GLU A 188 19.44 -12.28 17.85
CA GLU A 188 18.83 -13.30 18.72
C GLU A 188 19.17 -13.11 20.21
N GLU A 189 20.20 -12.34 20.54
CA GLU A 189 20.64 -12.07 21.92
C GLU A 189 20.01 -10.81 22.54
N MET A 190 19.24 -10.02 21.76
CA MET A 190 18.65 -8.76 22.21
C MET A 190 17.34 -9.00 22.97
N SER A 191 17.17 -8.27 24.07
CA SER A 191 15.89 -8.20 24.77
C SER A 191 14.97 -7.11 24.17
N VAL A 192 13.67 -7.19 24.46
CA VAL A 192 12.69 -6.14 24.07
C VAL A 192 13.11 -4.77 24.58
N GLU A 193 13.73 -4.72 25.78
CA GLU A 193 14.26 -3.47 26.37
C GLU A 193 15.42 -2.90 25.56
N ASP A 194 16.28 -3.73 24.98
CA ASP A 194 17.40 -3.27 24.15
C ASP A 194 16.88 -2.72 22.82
N VAL A 195 15.91 -3.38 22.21
CA VAL A 195 15.23 -2.90 20.99
C VAL A 195 14.54 -1.57 21.26
N LEU A 196 13.83 -1.44 22.38
CA LEU A 196 13.16 -0.21 22.79
C LEU A 196 14.18 0.93 22.98
N ARG A 197 15.26 0.67 23.69
CA ARG A 197 16.32 1.68 23.97
C ARG A 197 17.00 2.16 22.70
N GLN A 198 17.25 1.26 21.74
CA GLN A 198 17.82 1.64 20.45
C GLN A 198 16.82 2.40 19.59
N SER A 199 15.56 2.00 19.56
CA SER A 199 14.50 2.69 18.84
C SER A 199 14.29 4.12 19.32
N LEU A 200 14.37 4.36 20.62
CA LEU A 200 14.30 5.71 21.21
C LEU A 200 15.41 6.63 20.72
N LYS A 201 16.62 6.12 20.48
CA LYS A 201 17.72 6.92 19.91
C LYS A 201 17.39 7.41 18.51
N TYR A 202 16.75 6.55 17.68
CA TYR A 202 16.34 6.93 16.32
C TYR A 202 15.20 7.95 16.32
N ILE A 203 14.27 7.87 17.28
CA ILE A 203 13.20 8.87 17.43
C ILE A 203 13.79 10.24 17.84
N CYS A 204 14.73 10.27 18.79
CA CYS A 204 15.41 11.51 19.18
C CYS A 204 16.17 12.18 18.04
N LEU A 205 16.80 11.41 17.15
CA LEU A 205 17.51 11.94 15.98
C LEU A 205 16.56 12.51 14.92
N LEU A 206 15.36 11.98 14.78
CA LEU A 206 14.32 12.52 13.87
C LEU A 206 13.76 13.87 14.36
N TYR A 207 13.77 14.11 15.70
CA TYR A 207 13.26 15.35 16.29
C TYR A 207 14.31 16.49 16.36
N THR A 208 15.60 16.16 16.19
CA THR A 208 16.71 17.14 16.21
C THR A 208 17.15 17.59 14.82
N SER A 209 16.48 17.21 13.74
CA SER A 209 16.70 17.80 12.41
C SER A 209 16.18 19.24 12.41
N PRO A 210 17.05 20.26 12.14
CA PRO A 210 16.61 21.66 12.13
C PRO A 210 15.54 21.86 11.05
N SER A 211 14.46 22.53 11.46
CA SER A 211 13.38 22.96 10.55
C SER A 211 13.95 23.86 9.45
N PRO A 212 13.55 23.71 8.18
CA PRO A 212 14.01 24.58 7.09
C PRO A 212 13.48 26.02 7.15
N ARG A 213 13.05 26.49 8.33
CA ARG A 213 12.55 27.86 8.54
C ARG A 213 13.54 28.81 9.25
N ASP A 214 14.75 28.32 9.59
CA ASP A 214 15.79 29.14 10.23
C ASP A 214 17.05 29.28 9.35
N ALA A 215 16.85 29.48 8.03
CA ALA A 215 17.89 29.91 7.11
C ALA A 215 17.36 31.04 6.20
#